data_9570d5b78384462d49ea8a16f487ccbd
#
_entry.id   9570d5b78384462d49ea8a16f487ccbd
#
_cell.length_a   1.000
_cell.length_b   1.000
_cell.length_c   1.000
_cell.angle_alpha   90.00
_cell.angle_beta   90.00
_cell.angle_gamma   90.00
#
_symmetry.space_group_name_H-M   'P 1'
#
loop_
_entity.id
_entity.type
_entity.pdbx_description
1 polymer ?
#
loop_
_entity_poly.entity_id
_entity_poly.type
_entity_poly.pdbx_seq_one_letter_code
_entity_poly.pdbx_strand_id
1 'polypeptide(L)'
;MRGYAGKCVDIDLSSGGIEETRFSDKILRDYIGGRGLATKILWDRLGKEWETVNPLDPENILTVLTGPLTGYFPGTKICISGKSPQSNGVIGSTIAGEFGIDLKCAGYDGLIVTGKAERPCYIFICDNDIEIKDASPIWGKKARETVRFLISESIKDAKDARPNHGEVIEPSILYIGPAGENATRVAAVVSKYAHAAGYGGYGGVMGA
;
A
#
# COMPACT_ATOMS: atom_id res chain seq x y z
N MET A 1 7.30 -20.70 -1.66
CA MET A 1 6.64 -21.28 -0.44
C MET A 1 5.13 -21.25 -0.64
N ARG A 2 4.33 -22.20 -0.07
CA ARG A 2 2.87 -22.20 -0.27
C ARG A 2 2.22 -21.04 0.51
N GLY A 3 1.14 -20.47 -0.04
CA GLY A 3 0.41 -19.33 0.56
C GLY A 3 0.98 -17.96 0.23
N TYR A 4 2.07 -17.88 -0.54
CA TYR A 4 2.65 -16.64 -1.03
C TYR A 4 2.57 -16.57 -2.56
N ALA A 5 2.36 -15.37 -3.09
CA ALA A 5 2.53 -15.07 -4.51
C ALA A 5 4.02 -15.12 -4.91
N GLY A 6 4.90 -14.86 -3.95
CA GLY A 6 6.36 -14.99 -4.06
C GLY A 6 7.06 -13.70 -4.46
N LYS A 7 6.36 -12.59 -4.60
CA LYS A 7 6.91 -11.29 -4.96
C LYS A 7 6.16 -10.13 -4.34
N CYS A 8 6.88 -9.06 -4.03
CA CYS A 8 6.34 -7.75 -3.70
C CYS A 8 6.74 -6.74 -4.78
N VAL A 9 6.05 -5.63 -4.81
CA VAL A 9 6.42 -4.49 -5.67
C VAL A 9 7.14 -3.46 -4.82
N ASP A 10 8.26 -3.00 -5.31
CA ASP A 10 9.07 -1.92 -4.75
C ASP A 10 8.87 -0.69 -5.62
N ILE A 11 8.41 0.40 -5.04
CA ILE A 11 8.04 1.62 -5.77
C ILE A 11 8.78 2.80 -5.15
N ASP A 12 9.59 3.47 -5.95
CA ASP A 12 10.20 4.74 -5.58
C ASP A 12 9.44 5.88 -6.27
N LEU A 13 8.69 6.63 -5.50
CA LEU A 13 7.87 7.74 -6.00
C LEU A 13 8.70 8.95 -6.45
N SER A 14 9.96 9.07 -5.99
CA SER A 14 10.84 10.16 -6.40
C SER A 14 11.39 9.98 -7.79
N SER A 15 11.71 8.75 -8.16
CA SER A 15 12.22 8.40 -9.50
C SER A 15 11.13 7.89 -10.45
N GLY A 16 9.98 7.48 -9.90
CA GLY A 16 8.96 6.74 -10.64
C GLY A 16 9.35 5.28 -10.90
N GLY A 17 10.39 4.77 -10.23
CA GLY A 17 10.88 3.40 -10.38
C GLY A 17 9.92 2.37 -9.80
N ILE A 18 9.69 1.29 -10.55
CA ILE A 18 8.83 0.16 -10.14
C ILE A 18 9.63 -1.12 -10.39
N GLU A 19 9.89 -1.88 -9.34
CA GLU A 19 10.68 -3.10 -9.40
C GLU A 19 10.00 -4.25 -8.63
N GLU A 20 10.25 -5.49 -9.05
CA GLU A 20 9.84 -6.67 -8.31
C GLU A 20 10.89 -7.05 -7.26
N THR A 21 10.48 -7.19 -6.03
CA THR A 21 11.32 -7.70 -4.93
C THR A 21 10.84 -9.08 -4.49
N ARG A 22 11.77 -10.01 -4.30
CA ARG A 22 11.50 -11.38 -3.84
C ARG A 22 12.23 -11.67 -2.54
N PHE A 23 11.54 -12.34 -1.62
CA PHE A 23 12.11 -12.78 -0.36
C PHE A 23 12.39 -14.28 -0.40
N SER A 24 13.51 -14.69 0.21
CA SER A 24 13.84 -16.11 0.32
C SER A 24 12.82 -16.85 1.20
N ASP A 25 12.66 -18.16 0.96
CA ASP A 25 11.80 -19.01 1.77
C ASP A 25 12.18 -18.96 3.27
N LYS A 26 13.45 -18.73 3.58
CA LYS A 26 13.92 -18.55 4.95
C LYS A 26 13.32 -17.28 5.57
N ILE A 27 13.40 -16.13 4.90
CA ILE A 27 12.82 -14.86 5.36
C ILE A 27 11.31 -14.99 5.53
N LEU A 28 10.62 -15.56 4.56
CA LEU A 28 9.17 -15.76 4.62
C LEU A 28 8.75 -16.69 5.77
N ARG A 29 9.58 -17.67 6.11
CA ARG A 29 9.34 -18.58 7.24
C ARG A 29 9.56 -17.90 8.60
N ASP A 30 10.64 -17.10 8.70
CA ASP A 30 11.06 -16.48 9.94
C ASP A 30 10.15 -15.29 10.31
N TYR A 31 9.67 -14.53 9.31
CA TYR A 31 8.90 -13.30 9.50
C TYR A 31 7.43 -13.39 9.07
N ILE A 32 7.02 -14.43 8.39
CA ILE A 32 5.67 -14.79 7.95
C ILE A 32 5.08 -13.78 6.95
N GLY A 33 4.92 -12.53 7.30
CA GLY A 33 4.29 -11.48 6.51
C GLY A 33 3.81 -10.32 7.38
N GLY A 34 3.02 -9.42 6.82
CA GLY A 34 2.47 -8.30 7.56
C GLY A 34 3.53 -7.57 8.39
N ARG A 35 3.26 -7.35 9.68
CA ARG A 35 4.16 -6.63 10.59
C ARG A 35 5.56 -7.26 10.70
N GLY A 36 5.64 -8.59 10.74
CA GLY A 36 6.93 -9.27 10.88
C GLY A 36 7.84 -8.98 9.69
N LEU A 37 7.35 -9.20 8.48
CA LEU A 37 8.11 -8.92 7.26
C LEU A 37 8.39 -7.42 7.09
N ALA A 38 7.43 -6.55 7.43
CA ALA A 38 7.63 -5.11 7.42
C ALA A 38 8.80 -4.68 8.33
N THR A 39 8.85 -5.19 9.55
CA THR A 39 9.95 -4.90 10.48
C THR A 39 11.30 -5.33 9.92
N LYS A 40 11.35 -6.50 9.26
CA LYS A 40 12.56 -6.99 8.60
C LYS A 40 13.00 -6.07 7.47
N ILE A 41 12.07 -5.65 6.60
CA ILE A 41 12.35 -4.72 5.49
C ILE A 41 12.89 -3.40 6.02
N LEU A 42 12.23 -2.82 7.03
CA LEU A 42 12.65 -1.55 7.63
C LEU A 42 14.04 -1.67 8.27
N TRP A 43 14.30 -2.76 8.99
CA TRP A 43 15.61 -3.01 9.60
C TRP A 43 16.73 -3.13 8.56
N ASP A 44 16.49 -3.87 7.49
CA ASP A 44 17.50 -4.10 6.46
C ASP A 44 17.82 -2.83 5.65
N ARG A 45 16.81 -2.02 5.39
CA ARG A 45 16.96 -0.86 4.51
C ARG A 45 17.36 0.42 5.24
N LEU A 46 16.80 0.67 6.42
CA LEU A 46 17.10 1.88 7.19
C LEU A 46 18.27 1.68 8.15
N GLY A 47 18.42 0.48 8.74
CA GLY A 47 19.55 0.17 9.61
C GLY A 47 19.78 1.25 10.69
N LYS A 48 20.94 1.87 10.66
CA LYS A 48 21.33 2.94 11.60
C LYS A 48 20.62 4.27 11.31
N GLU A 49 20.15 4.47 10.09
CA GLU A 49 19.41 5.69 9.70
C GLU A 49 18.03 5.75 10.34
N TRP A 50 17.55 4.61 10.85
CA TRP A 50 16.28 4.52 11.56
C TRP A 50 16.10 5.63 12.63
N GLU A 51 17.15 5.97 13.38
CA GLU A 51 17.05 6.95 14.45
C GLU A 51 16.82 8.37 13.90
N THR A 52 17.39 8.69 12.77
CA THR A 52 17.39 10.05 12.17
C THR A 52 16.28 10.31 11.19
N VAL A 53 15.79 9.26 10.51
CA VAL A 53 14.68 9.40 9.54
C VAL A 53 13.44 9.97 10.22
N ASN A 54 12.93 11.10 9.70
CA ASN A 54 11.64 11.60 10.10
C ASN A 54 10.53 10.76 9.43
N PRO A 55 9.50 10.34 10.18
CA PRO A 55 8.43 9.52 9.63
C PRO A 55 7.67 10.10 8.43
N LEU A 56 7.72 11.41 8.22
CA LEU A 56 7.04 12.11 7.12
C LEU A 56 7.99 12.49 5.98
N ASP A 57 9.27 12.12 6.07
CA ASP A 57 10.25 12.40 5.02
C ASP A 57 10.28 11.27 3.96
N PRO A 58 10.76 11.57 2.73
CA PRO A 58 10.84 10.61 1.63
C PRO A 58 11.66 9.36 1.93
N GLU A 59 12.57 9.42 2.88
CA GLU A 59 13.41 8.31 3.33
C GLU A 59 12.64 7.26 4.13
N ASN A 60 11.46 7.60 4.65
CA ASN A 60 10.62 6.62 5.32
C ASN A 60 10.10 5.59 4.31
N ILE A 61 9.90 4.38 4.78
CA ILE A 61 9.38 3.28 3.97
C ILE A 61 7.97 2.96 4.42
N LEU A 62 7.00 3.05 3.51
CA LEU A 62 5.64 2.59 3.73
C LEU A 62 5.46 1.21 3.13
N THR A 63 5.07 0.24 3.94
CA THR A 63 4.79 -1.11 3.49
C THR A 63 3.31 -1.44 3.61
N VAL A 64 2.76 -2.12 2.60
CA VAL A 64 1.40 -2.68 2.59
C VAL A 64 1.53 -4.17 2.32
N LEU A 65 1.45 -5.01 3.35
CA LEU A 65 1.81 -6.43 3.25
C LEU A 65 0.65 -7.35 3.63
N THR A 66 0.52 -8.42 2.87
CA THR A 66 -0.38 -9.54 3.14
C THR A 66 0.30 -10.57 4.06
N GLY A 67 -0.41 -11.63 4.37
CA GLY A 67 0.12 -12.83 5.00
C GLY A 67 -0.18 -14.08 4.15
N PRO A 68 0.38 -15.24 4.51
CA PRO A 68 0.20 -16.47 3.74
C PRO A 68 -1.24 -16.98 3.72
N LEU A 69 -2.09 -16.54 4.66
CA LEU A 69 -3.50 -16.94 4.75
C LEU A 69 -4.46 -15.89 4.17
N THR A 70 -3.96 -14.73 3.72
CA THR A 70 -4.80 -13.70 3.09
C THR A 70 -5.43 -14.26 1.82
N GLY A 71 -6.76 -14.22 1.75
CA GLY A 71 -7.54 -14.75 0.63
C GLY A 71 -7.79 -16.26 0.65
N TYR A 72 -7.07 -17.03 1.47
CA TYR A 72 -7.26 -18.48 1.59
C TYR A 72 -8.25 -18.87 2.68
N PHE A 73 -8.30 -18.13 3.76
CA PHE A 73 -9.22 -18.32 4.89
C PHE A 73 -10.10 -17.06 5.00
N PRO A 74 -11.25 -17.05 5.73
CA PRO A 74 -12.04 -15.84 5.91
C PRO A 74 -11.26 -14.77 6.71
N GLY A 75 -10.10 -14.37 6.18
CA GLY A 75 -9.17 -13.37 6.68
C GLY A 75 -8.70 -12.50 5.52
N THR A 76 -9.19 -11.27 5.44
CA THR A 76 -8.89 -10.32 4.35
C THR A 76 -7.88 -9.27 4.75
N LYS A 77 -7.39 -9.31 6.01
CA LYS A 77 -6.57 -8.24 6.57
C LYS A 77 -5.20 -8.17 5.92
N ILE A 78 -4.79 -6.94 5.65
CA ILE A 78 -3.43 -6.55 5.34
C ILE A 78 -2.84 -5.74 6.50
N CYS A 79 -1.54 -5.56 6.48
CA CYS A 79 -0.80 -4.77 7.46
C CYS A 79 -0.09 -3.62 6.76
N ILE A 80 -0.35 -2.41 7.22
CA ILE A 80 0.36 -1.20 6.81
C ILE A 80 1.38 -0.88 7.90
N SER A 81 2.64 -0.68 7.52
CA SER A 81 3.74 -0.42 8.44
C SER A 81 4.78 0.52 7.83
N GLY A 82 5.55 1.13 8.70
CA GLY A 82 6.63 2.06 8.38
C GLY A 82 7.18 2.63 9.69
N LYS A 83 8.00 3.67 9.64
CA LYS A 83 8.27 4.47 10.83
C LYS A 83 7.04 5.33 11.11
N SER A 84 6.44 5.14 12.27
CA SER A 84 5.17 5.77 12.64
C SER A 84 5.36 7.22 13.04
N PRO A 85 4.66 8.19 12.41
CA PRO A 85 4.70 9.59 12.88
C PRO A 85 4.03 9.79 14.24
N GLN A 86 3.22 8.83 14.69
CA GLN A 86 2.56 8.88 15.99
C GLN A 86 3.48 8.48 17.15
N SER A 87 4.38 7.49 16.92
CA SER A 87 5.18 6.90 17.99
C SER A 87 6.69 6.90 17.75
N ASN A 88 7.15 7.25 16.54
CA ASN A 88 8.52 7.05 16.04
C ASN A 88 9.01 5.59 16.07
N GLY A 89 8.14 4.64 16.40
CA GLY A 89 8.42 3.20 16.38
C GLY A 89 7.84 2.50 15.16
N VAL A 90 8.08 1.19 15.05
CA VAL A 90 7.41 0.34 14.05
C VAL A 90 6.05 -0.10 14.59
N ILE A 91 5.01 0.25 13.89
CA ILE A 91 3.64 -0.18 14.19
C ILE A 91 3.10 -0.94 12.98
N GLY A 92 2.42 -2.05 13.21
CA GLY A 92 1.63 -2.71 12.20
C GLY A 92 0.16 -2.34 12.37
N SER A 93 -0.35 -1.48 11.52
CA SER A 93 -1.76 -1.12 11.48
C SER A 93 -2.50 -2.03 10.52
N THR A 94 -3.48 -2.78 11.02
CA THR A 94 -4.22 -3.73 10.18
C THR A 94 -5.50 -3.13 9.66
N ILE A 95 -5.81 -3.42 8.39
CA ILE A 95 -7.05 -3.00 7.75
C ILE A 95 -7.71 -4.21 7.08
N ALA A 96 -9.01 -4.30 7.18
CA ALA A 96 -9.83 -5.27 6.48
C ALA A 96 -10.29 -4.72 5.11
N GLY A 97 -10.95 -5.56 4.34
CA GLY A 97 -11.44 -5.23 3.00
C GLY A 97 -10.86 -6.17 1.95
N GLU A 98 -11.14 -5.89 0.72
CA GLU A 98 -10.83 -6.77 -0.42
C GLU A 98 -9.39 -6.59 -0.93
N PHE A 99 -8.76 -5.45 -0.62
CA PHE A 99 -7.46 -5.06 -1.19
C PHE A 99 -6.38 -6.13 -1.07
N GLY A 100 -6.29 -6.82 0.08
CA GLY A 100 -5.29 -7.86 0.27
C GLY A 100 -5.53 -9.10 -0.60
N ILE A 101 -6.79 -9.42 -0.88
CA ILE A 101 -7.18 -10.53 -1.77
C ILE A 101 -6.84 -10.15 -3.19
N ASP A 102 -7.28 -8.99 -3.64
CA ASP A 102 -7.07 -8.53 -5.01
C ASP A 102 -5.58 -8.35 -5.32
N LEU A 103 -4.80 -7.83 -4.36
CA LEU A 103 -3.35 -7.75 -4.50
C LEU A 103 -2.70 -9.13 -4.69
N LYS A 104 -3.17 -10.14 -3.97
CA LYS A 104 -2.71 -11.53 -4.17
C LYS A 104 -3.18 -12.13 -5.49
N CYS A 105 -4.39 -11.83 -5.91
CA CYS A 105 -4.89 -12.24 -7.23
C CYS A 105 -4.08 -11.60 -8.36
N ALA A 106 -3.64 -10.36 -8.17
CA ALA A 106 -2.71 -9.69 -9.09
C ALA A 106 -1.27 -10.25 -9.03
N GLY A 107 -1.00 -11.22 -8.13
CA GLY A 107 0.28 -11.92 -8.07
C GLY A 107 1.30 -11.31 -7.10
N TYR A 108 0.88 -10.47 -6.16
CA TYR A 108 1.79 -9.80 -5.23
C TYR A 108 1.46 -10.08 -3.76
N ASP A 109 2.50 -10.22 -2.93
CA ASP A 109 2.36 -10.36 -1.48
C ASP A 109 2.35 -9.01 -0.76
N GLY A 110 2.72 -7.94 -1.44
CA GLY A 110 2.72 -6.61 -0.87
C GLY A 110 3.35 -5.53 -1.73
N LEU A 111 3.26 -4.31 -1.20
CA LEU A 111 3.88 -3.11 -1.76
C LEU A 111 4.89 -2.56 -0.74
N ILE A 112 6.00 -2.04 -1.25
CA ILE A 112 7.04 -1.32 -0.51
C ILE A 112 7.17 0.01 -1.22
N VAL A 113 6.82 1.10 -0.56
CA VAL A 113 6.79 2.43 -1.18
C VAL A 113 7.78 3.34 -0.46
N THR A 114 8.61 4.01 -1.22
CA THR A 114 9.61 4.99 -0.77
C THR A 114 9.53 6.25 -1.62
N GLY A 115 10.24 7.26 -1.20
CA GLY A 115 10.32 8.50 -1.95
C GLY A 115 9.06 9.36 -1.85
N LYS A 116 9.06 10.45 -2.59
CA LYS A 116 7.97 11.41 -2.67
C LYS A 116 7.73 11.84 -4.11
N ALA A 117 6.48 11.76 -4.55
CA ALA A 117 6.08 12.26 -5.85
C ALA A 117 6.04 13.80 -5.88
N GLU A 118 6.37 14.40 -7.03
CA GLU A 118 6.27 15.87 -7.22
C GLU A 118 4.82 16.37 -7.18
N ARG A 119 3.86 15.50 -7.52
CA ARG A 119 2.43 15.79 -7.55
C ARG A 119 1.64 14.66 -6.88
N PRO A 120 0.42 14.95 -6.38
CA PRO A 120 -0.44 13.89 -5.88
C PRO A 120 -0.60 12.76 -6.88
N CYS A 121 -0.37 11.53 -6.44
CA CYS A 121 -0.46 10.36 -7.28
C CYS A 121 -1.21 9.21 -6.59
N TYR A 122 -1.61 8.22 -7.38
CA TYR A 122 -2.05 6.92 -6.88
C TYR A 122 -1.40 5.79 -7.68
N ILE A 123 -1.24 4.66 -7.02
CA ILE A 123 -0.70 3.44 -7.63
C ILE A 123 -1.88 2.63 -8.14
N PHE A 124 -1.91 2.41 -9.46
CA PHE A 124 -2.88 1.54 -10.13
C PHE A 124 -2.24 0.20 -10.43
N ILE A 125 -2.92 -0.90 -10.07
CA ILE A 125 -2.46 -2.27 -10.29
C ILE A 125 -3.55 -3.04 -11.00
N CYS A 126 -3.23 -3.55 -12.18
CA CYS A 126 -4.09 -4.44 -12.96
C CYS A 126 -3.29 -5.67 -13.37
N ASP A 127 -3.37 -6.75 -12.60
CA ASP A 127 -2.51 -7.93 -12.68
C ASP A 127 -1.02 -7.55 -12.65
N ASN A 128 -0.26 -7.81 -13.73
CA ASN A 128 1.17 -7.48 -13.79
C ASN A 128 1.46 -6.03 -14.19
N ASP A 129 0.44 -5.27 -14.57
CA ASP A 129 0.60 -3.87 -14.98
C ASP A 129 0.45 -2.96 -13.77
N ILE A 130 1.49 -2.18 -13.52
CA ILE A 130 1.54 -1.24 -12.38
C ILE A 130 1.91 0.13 -12.92
N GLU A 131 1.10 1.12 -12.59
CA GLU A 131 1.28 2.50 -13.04
C GLU A 131 1.13 3.47 -11.87
N ILE A 132 1.92 4.54 -11.91
CA ILE A 132 1.76 5.70 -11.02
C ILE A 132 0.95 6.74 -11.80
N LYS A 133 -0.24 7.07 -11.30
CA LYS A 133 -1.22 7.95 -11.96
C LYS A 133 -1.48 9.23 -11.19
N ASP A 134 -1.88 10.28 -11.88
CA ASP A 134 -2.18 11.60 -11.30
C ASP A 134 -3.45 11.55 -10.42
N ALA A 135 -3.30 11.95 -9.16
CA ALA A 135 -4.39 12.10 -8.20
C ALA A 135 -4.80 13.56 -7.96
N SER A 136 -4.24 14.52 -8.69
CA SER A 136 -4.56 15.95 -8.53
C SER A 136 -6.07 16.24 -8.62
N PRO A 137 -6.87 15.56 -9.48
CA PRO A 137 -8.31 15.80 -9.58
C PRO A 137 -9.10 15.47 -8.30
N ILE A 138 -8.53 14.59 -7.45
CA ILE A 138 -9.20 14.12 -6.22
C ILE A 138 -8.54 14.63 -4.94
N TRP A 139 -7.41 15.29 -5.03
CA TRP A 139 -6.74 15.88 -3.88
C TRP A 139 -7.61 16.96 -3.22
N GLY A 140 -7.76 16.88 -1.91
CA GLY A 140 -8.68 17.72 -1.13
C GLY A 140 -10.15 17.26 -1.12
N LYS A 141 -10.48 16.20 -1.84
CA LYS A 141 -11.85 15.67 -1.89
C LYS A 141 -12.17 14.80 -0.67
N LYS A 142 -13.47 14.69 -0.37
CA LYS A 142 -13.96 13.80 0.68
C LYS A 142 -14.04 12.35 0.16
N ALA A 143 -14.01 11.41 1.09
CA ALA A 143 -14.03 9.96 0.85
C ALA A 143 -14.94 9.50 -0.30
N ARG A 144 -16.19 9.98 -0.32
CA ARG A 144 -17.18 9.57 -1.34
C ARG A 144 -16.79 9.98 -2.75
N GLU A 145 -16.23 11.16 -2.91
CA GLU A 145 -15.80 11.70 -4.21
C GLU A 145 -14.53 11.00 -4.68
N THR A 146 -13.56 10.84 -3.77
CA THR A 146 -12.32 10.10 -4.02
C THR A 146 -12.58 8.67 -4.47
N VAL A 147 -13.41 7.92 -3.71
CA VAL A 147 -13.72 6.52 -4.05
C VAL A 147 -14.45 6.40 -5.38
N ARG A 148 -15.44 7.28 -5.66
CA ARG A 148 -16.16 7.26 -6.94
C ARG A 148 -15.25 7.52 -8.13
N PHE A 149 -14.36 8.49 -8.01
CA PHE A 149 -13.38 8.79 -9.05
C PHE A 149 -12.47 7.59 -9.30
N LEU A 150 -11.85 7.05 -8.25
CA LEU A 150 -10.93 5.92 -8.37
C LEU A 150 -11.62 4.68 -8.98
N ILE A 151 -12.87 4.38 -8.61
CA ILE A 151 -13.64 3.29 -9.23
C ILE A 151 -13.83 3.56 -10.72
N SER A 152 -14.28 4.76 -11.08
CA SER A 152 -14.56 5.11 -12.48
C SER A 152 -13.32 5.01 -13.35
N GLU A 153 -12.21 5.63 -12.92
CA GLU A 153 -10.95 5.61 -13.69
C GLU A 153 -10.34 4.21 -13.74
N SER A 154 -10.31 3.49 -12.62
CA SER A 154 -9.73 2.13 -12.61
C SER A 154 -10.51 1.16 -13.51
N ILE A 155 -11.85 1.24 -13.56
CA ILE A 155 -12.64 0.40 -14.46
C ILE A 155 -12.37 0.76 -15.93
N LYS A 156 -12.24 2.06 -16.25
CA LYS A 156 -11.90 2.52 -17.58
C LYS A 156 -10.53 2.02 -18.00
N ASP A 157 -9.51 2.26 -17.16
CA ASP A 157 -8.13 1.86 -17.43
C ASP A 157 -7.99 0.33 -17.59
N ALA A 158 -8.67 -0.45 -16.76
CA ALA A 158 -8.65 -1.91 -16.86
C ALA A 158 -9.32 -2.40 -18.17
N LYS A 159 -10.38 -1.74 -18.62
CA LYS A 159 -11.02 -2.04 -19.93
C LYS A 159 -10.13 -1.69 -21.10
N ASP A 160 -9.46 -0.53 -21.03
CA ASP A 160 -8.55 -0.07 -22.08
C ASP A 160 -7.32 -0.99 -22.17
N ALA A 161 -6.76 -1.40 -21.05
CA ALA A 161 -5.64 -2.34 -21.01
C ALA A 161 -6.03 -3.76 -21.48
N ARG A 162 -7.29 -4.16 -21.29
CA ARG A 162 -7.76 -5.54 -21.57
C ARG A 162 -9.13 -5.57 -22.21
N PRO A 163 -9.27 -5.09 -23.44
CA PRO A 163 -10.58 -4.94 -24.12
C PRO A 163 -11.33 -6.27 -24.34
N ASN A 164 -10.63 -7.40 -24.29
CA ASN A 164 -11.20 -8.72 -24.53
C ASN A 164 -11.44 -9.55 -23.23
N HIS A 165 -11.24 -8.96 -22.06
CA HIS A 165 -11.40 -9.62 -20.77
C HIS A 165 -12.76 -9.30 -20.14
N GLY A 166 -13.83 -9.81 -20.63
CA GLY A 166 -15.13 -9.83 -19.93
C GLY A 166 -15.49 -8.60 -19.09
N GLU A 167 -16.29 -8.80 -18.05
CA GLU A 167 -16.70 -7.73 -17.14
C GLU A 167 -15.59 -7.39 -16.13
N VAL A 168 -15.21 -6.12 -16.04
CA VAL A 168 -14.25 -5.63 -15.04
C VAL A 168 -14.95 -5.52 -13.70
N ILE A 169 -14.42 -6.22 -12.70
CA ILE A 169 -14.92 -6.15 -11.32
C ILE A 169 -14.57 -4.79 -10.71
N GLU A 170 -15.42 -4.30 -9.84
CA GLU A 170 -15.16 -3.06 -9.10
C GLU A 170 -13.87 -3.17 -8.28
N PRO A 171 -12.89 -2.24 -8.44
CA PRO A 171 -11.59 -2.35 -7.82
C PRO A 171 -11.65 -2.22 -6.30
N SER A 172 -10.73 -2.87 -5.60
CA SER A 172 -10.43 -2.56 -4.21
C SER A 172 -9.55 -1.31 -4.11
N ILE A 173 -9.74 -0.52 -3.07
CA ILE A 173 -9.09 0.79 -2.93
C ILE A 173 -8.58 0.95 -1.50
N LEU A 174 -7.35 1.46 -1.39
CA LEU A 174 -6.82 2.10 -0.18
C LEU A 174 -6.61 3.58 -0.49
N TYR A 175 -7.09 4.44 0.37
CA TYR A 175 -7.00 5.89 0.16
C TYR A 175 -6.81 6.65 1.47
N ILE A 176 -6.42 7.90 1.33
CA ILE A 176 -6.41 8.89 2.40
C ILE A 176 -7.42 10.00 2.09
N GLY A 177 -7.80 10.75 3.08
CA GLY A 177 -8.59 11.96 2.91
C GLY A 177 -7.79 13.18 3.34
N PRO A 178 -8.46 14.35 3.51
CA PRO A 178 -7.78 15.62 3.81
C PRO A 178 -6.87 15.59 5.04
N ALA A 179 -7.13 14.74 6.04
CA ALA A 179 -6.24 14.57 7.17
C ALA A 179 -4.90 13.95 6.78
N GLY A 180 -4.92 12.92 5.91
CA GLY A 180 -3.70 12.32 5.36
C GLY A 180 -2.98 13.27 4.42
N GLU A 181 -3.70 13.89 3.50
CA GLU A 181 -3.18 14.88 2.54
C GLU A 181 -2.47 16.06 3.22
N ASN A 182 -2.88 16.42 4.44
CA ASN A 182 -2.21 17.41 5.28
C ASN A 182 -1.18 16.79 6.23
N ALA A 183 -0.70 15.59 5.95
CA ALA A 183 0.33 14.89 6.71
C ALA A 183 0.05 14.83 8.22
N THR A 184 -1.22 14.75 8.61
CA THR A 184 -1.61 14.69 10.04
C THR A 184 -1.09 13.40 10.66
N ARG A 185 -0.34 13.51 11.75
CA ARG A 185 0.38 12.38 12.39
C ARG A 185 -0.50 11.25 12.91
N VAL A 186 -1.81 11.45 12.98
CA VAL A 186 -2.80 10.43 13.39
C VAL A 186 -3.75 10.03 12.27
N ALA A 187 -3.48 10.49 11.04
CA ALA A 187 -4.34 10.18 9.90
C ALA A 187 -4.34 8.68 9.58
N ALA A 188 -5.51 8.16 9.27
CA ALA A 188 -5.71 6.77 8.89
C ALA A 188 -5.60 6.56 7.39
N VAL A 189 -5.19 5.35 6.98
CA VAL A 189 -5.47 4.83 5.64
C VAL A 189 -6.81 4.12 5.70
N VAL A 190 -7.66 4.34 4.71
CA VAL A 190 -9.04 3.85 4.68
C VAL A 190 -9.25 2.94 3.46
N SER A 191 -10.00 1.86 3.61
CA SER A 191 -10.44 1.04 2.48
C SER A 191 -11.75 1.58 1.89
N LYS A 192 -12.06 1.17 0.69
CA LYS A 192 -13.23 1.58 -0.09
C LYS A 192 -14.53 1.68 0.73
N TYR A 193 -14.76 0.77 1.65
CA TYR A 193 -16.01 0.68 2.45
C TYR A 193 -15.80 0.94 3.94
N ALA A 194 -14.93 1.90 4.27
CA ALA A 194 -14.81 2.46 5.62
C ALA A 194 -14.14 1.58 6.70
N HIS A 195 -13.38 0.55 6.33
CA HIS A 195 -12.39 0.00 7.26
C HIS A 195 -11.20 0.95 7.31
N ALA A 196 -10.59 1.09 8.47
CA ALA A 196 -9.48 2.02 8.65
C ALA A 196 -8.28 1.34 9.33
N ALA A 197 -7.09 1.60 8.80
CA ALA A 197 -5.81 1.42 9.48
C ALA A 197 -5.56 2.70 10.31
N GLY A 198 -6.24 2.78 11.45
CA GLY A 198 -6.32 4.01 12.26
C GLY A 198 -5.18 4.19 13.25
N TYR A 199 -4.28 3.20 13.38
CA TYR A 199 -3.17 3.26 14.33
C TYR A 199 -1.84 3.47 13.59
N GLY A 200 -0.95 4.25 14.19
CA GLY A 200 0.38 4.50 13.63
C GLY A 200 0.50 5.71 12.70
N GLY A 201 -0.60 6.34 12.28
CA GLY A 201 -0.55 7.57 11.51
C GLY A 201 -0.10 7.42 10.05
N TYR A 202 -0.23 6.23 9.48
CA TYR A 202 0.26 5.95 8.12
C TYR A 202 -0.50 6.67 7.01
N GLY A 203 -1.70 7.18 7.29
CA GLY A 203 -2.35 8.11 6.38
C GLY A 203 -1.58 9.41 6.20
N GLY A 204 -0.90 9.89 7.25
CA GLY A 204 -0.01 11.05 7.16
C GLY A 204 1.28 10.75 6.39
N VAL A 205 1.83 9.54 6.51
CA VAL A 205 2.99 9.09 5.70
C VAL A 205 2.62 9.01 4.22
N MET A 206 1.43 8.48 3.92
CA MET A 206 0.95 8.33 2.54
C MET A 206 0.67 9.68 1.87
N GLY A 207 0.41 10.74 2.64
CA GLY A 207 0.13 12.09 2.14
C GLY A 207 1.33 13.04 2.19
N ALA A 208 2.44 12.63 2.80
CA ALA A 208 3.64 13.47 2.94
C ALA A 208 4.53 13.41 1.69
#